data_efbfc7324f1f0d37b8f44ab2e676be34
#
_entry.id   efbfc7324f1f0d37b8f44ab2e676be34
#
_cell.length_a   1.000
_cell.length_b   1.000
_cell.length_c   1.000
_cell.angle_alpha   90.00
_cell.angle_beta   90.00
_cell.angle_gamma   90.00
#
_symmetry.space_group_name_H-M   'P 1'
#
loop_
_entity.id
_entity.type
_entity.pdbx_description
1 polymer ?
#
loop_
_entity_poly.entity_id
_entity_poly.type
_entity_poly.pdbx_seq_one_letter_code
_entity_poly.pdbx_strand_id
1 'polypeptide(L)'
;MTDATIEFDVHGIAAGGDGVGRADGLVIFAPRTAPGDRVRARLERGKRFARATGVEVLTPSTDRVTPDCPHYDRDRCGGCQLQHLSTDAQRRAKAGMIRDAFERIARRPIALPEVRHGRDAWRYRTKLTLALRRRGTGWTAGLHRYDAPDEIFALDDCLITDTRVMDAWRAVLEAGHLLPEAPALRAAVRLIGDGAALVIEGGHEWRTAEALLGAVPALVEIWWVPHSAGSRGGRRLVAERGAAQEHGASFAQVNADVAASMRTHVLALVRSAAPARVVDAYAGVGDTAEPIAREGAHVVAIELDRDACRVAAARLPAGSRAIADTVERALPGALPADLVILNPPRAGAGADVTAAIERAVPRPRTIVYVSCDPATLARDVGRLPSYRVASVVGFDMFPQTAHVETVCELRLEEGAAA
;
A
#
# COMPACT_ATOMS: atom_id res chain seq x y z
N MET A 1 -4.72 20.64 -36.48
CA MET A 1 -5.67 19.69 -35.85
C MET A 1 -6.44 20.50 -34.82
N THR A 2 -7.73 20.70 -35.04
CA THR A 2 -8.59 21.49 -34.17
C THR A 2 -8.60 20.87 -32.75
N ASP A 3 -8.25 21.66 -31.75
CA ASP A 3 -8.31 21.38 -30.32
C ASP A 3 -9.78 21.22 -29.87
N ALA A 4 -10.49 20.24 -30.42
CA ALA A 4 -11.90 20.03 -30.13
C ALA A 4 -12.03 19.56 -28.66
N THR A 5 -12.62 20.42 -27.85
CA THR A 5 -13.04 20.03 -26.50
C THR A 5 -14.36 19.26 -26.54
N ILE A 6 -14.54 18.33 -25.60
CA ILE A 6 -15.77 17.56 -25.44
C ILE A 6 -16.33 17.76 -24.03
N GLU A 7 -17.66 17.75 -23.91
CA GLU A 7 -18.33 17.76 -22.61
C GLU A 7 -18.86 16.37 -22.29
N PHE A 8 -18.72 15.96 -21.02
CA PHE A 8 -19.24 14.69 -20.54
C PHE A 8 -19.49 14.72 -19.03
N ASP A 9 -20.29 13.78 -18.57
CA ASP A 9 -20.60 13.59 -17.15
C ASP A 9 -19.68 12.51 -16.55
N VAL A 10 -19.18 12.77 -15.35
CA VAL A 10 -18.37 11.84 -14.58
C VAL A 10 -19.29 10.99 -13.68
N HIS A 11 -19.19 9.67 -13.79
CA HIS A 11 -20.09 8.74 -13.07
C HIS A 11 -19.41 7.81 -12.09
N GLY A 12 -18.08 7.80 -12.02
CA GLY A 12 -17.32 6.93 -11.10
C GLY A 12 -15.88 7.39 -10.93
N ILE A 13 -15.14 6.68 -10.08
CA ILE A 13 -13.70 6.84 -9.86
C ILE A 13 -13.00 5.53 -10.20
N ALA A 14 -11.96 5.60 -11.04
CA ALA A 14 -11.11 4.47 -11.37
C ALA A 14 -10.12 4.16 -10.21
N ALA A 15 -9.54 2.96 -10.22
CA ALA A 15 -8.56 2.52 -9.22
C ALA A 15 -7.32 3.44 -9.08
N GLY A 16 -7.00 4.23 -10.14
CA GLY A 16 -5.94 5.26 -10.08
C GLY A 16 -6.38 6.59 -9.47
N GLY A 17 -7.68 6.79 -9.18
CA GLY A 17 -8.23 8.02 -8.64
C GLY A 17 -8.75 9.00 -9.71
N ASP A 18 -8.59 8.71 -11.00
CA ASP A 18 -9.18 9.49 -12.08
C ASP A 18 -10.70 9.26 -12.12
N GLY A 19 -11.47 10.33 -12.33
CA GLY A 19 -12.89 10.21 -12.63
C GLY A 19 -13.13 9.49 -13.96
N VAL A 20 -14.23 8.75 -14.03
CA VAL A 20 -14.62 7.97 -15.21
C VAL A 20 -15.85 8.57 -15.83
N GLY A 21 -15.75 8.97 -17.11
CA GLY A 21 -16.86 9.38 -17.94
C GLY A 21 -16.97 8.56 -19.22
N ARG A 22 -17.99 8.85 -20.02
CA ARG A 22 -18.18 8.26 -21.35
C ARG A 22 -18.66 9.31 -22.33
N ALA A 23 -18.10 9.30 -23.54
CA ALA A 23 -18.62 10.02 -24.68
C ALA A 23 -18.31 9.24 -25.95
N ASP A 24 -19.23 9.25 -26.92
CA ASP A 24 -19.13 8.55 -28.21
C ASP A 24 -18.72 7.07 -28.09
N GLY A 25 -19.21 6.38 -27.04
CA GLY A 25 -18.88 4.99 -26.76
C GLY A 25 -17.48 4.75 -26.14
N LEU A 26 -16.67 5.81 -26.00
CA LEU A 26 -15.33 5.73 -25.43
C LEU A 26 -15.34 5.98 -23.93
N VAL A 27 -14.58 5.20 -23.17
CA VAL A 27 -14.31 5.45 -21.74
C VAL A 27 -13.27 6.56 -21.62
N ILE A 28 -13.54 7.55 -20.78
CA ILE A 28 -12.68 8.70 -20.56
C ILE A 28 -12.24 8.72 -19.11
N PHE A 29 -10.92 8.81 -18.87
CA PHE A 29 -10.34 9.05 -17.56
C PHE A 29 -9.98 10.53 -17.42
N ALA A 30 -10.57 11.20 -16.42
CA ALA A 30 -10.40 12.61 -16.16
C ALA A 30 -9.80 12.83 -14.76
N PRO A 31 -8.56 13.33 -14.64
CA PRO A 31 -7.92 13.52 -13.35
C PRO A 31 -8.66 14.60 -12.54
N ARG A 32 -8.71 14.40 -11.21
CA ARG A 32 -9.28 15.35 -10.24
C ARG A 32 -10.73 15.75 -10.50
N THR A 33 -11.51 14.81 -11.03
CA THR A 33 -12.95 14.98 -11.20
C THR A 33 -13.73 14.07 -10.26
N ALA A 34 -14.94 14.47 -9.92
CA ALA A 34 -15.84 13.82 -8.97
C ALA A 34 -17.03 13.17 -9.68
N PRO A 35 -17.57 12.04 -9.23
CA PRO A 35 -18.85 11.54 -9.70
C PRO A 35 -19.94 12.61 -9.52
N GLY A 36 -20.67 12.91 -10.59
CA GLY A 36 -21.66 13.99 -10.64
C GLY A 36 -21.11 15.32 -11.18
N ASP A 37 -19.80 15.43 -11.49
CA ASP A 37 -19.30 16.57 -12.24
C ASP A 37 -19.74 16.48 -13.70
N ARG A 38 -20.14 17.62 -14.27
CA ARG A 38 -20.14 17.85 -15.71
C ARG A 38 -18.88 18.63 -16.08
N VAL A 39 -18.11 18.09 -17.01
CA VAL A 39 -16.78 18.63 -17.34
C VAL A 39 -16.62 18.87 -18.85
N ARG A 40 -15.72 19.80 -19.18
CA ARG A 40 -15.21 20.04 -20.54
C ARG A 40 -13.71 19.76 -20.56
N ALA A 41 -13.24 19.00 -21.54
CA ALA A 41 -11.83 18.66 -21.65
C ALA A 41 -11.39 18.38 -23.08
N ARG A 42 -10.09 18.45 -23.34
CA ARG A 42 -9.47 17.87 -24.53
C ARG A 42 -9.23 16.40 -24.29
N LEU A 43 -9.24 15.57 -25.35
CA LEU A 43 -9.03 14.14 -25.25
C LEU A 43 -7.74 13.70 -25.95
N GLU A 44 -6.87 13.05 -25.19
CA GLU A 44 -5.80 12.24 -25.73
C GLU A 44 -6.33 10.81 -25.94
N ARG A 45 -6.62 10.46 -27.21
CA ARG A 45 -7.24 9.20 -27.58
C ARG A 45 -6.23 8.07 -27.64
N GLY A 46 -6.41 7.03 -26.81
CA GLY A 46 -5.77 5.73 -26.93
C GLY A 46 -6.61 4.73 -27.75
N LYS A 47 -6.15 3.47 -27.82
CA LYS A 47 -6.85 2.41 -28.59
C LYS A 47 -8.21 2.00 -27.98
N ARG A 48 -8.37 2.03 -26.67
CA ARG A 48 -9.55 1.52 -25.92
C ARG A 48 -10.19 2.53 -24.99
N PHE A 49 -9.51 3.62 -24.69
CA PHE A 49 -9.95 4.68 -23.78
C PHE A 49 -9.29 5.99 -24.18
N ALA A 50 -9.77 7.09 -23.61
CA ALA A 50 -9.12 8.39 -23.73
C ALA A 50 -8.73 8.93 -22.34
N ARG A 51 -7.72 9.79 -22.30
CA ARG A 51 -7.38 10.65 -21.16
C ARG A 51 -7.85 12.06 -21.42
N ALA A 52 -8.52 12.65 -20.44
CA ALA A 52 -8.89 14.04 -20.46
C ALA A 52 -7.72 14.91 -20.00
N THR A 53 -7.45 15.99 -20.73
CA THR A 53 -6.47 17.02 -20.39
C THR A 53 -7.13 18.38 -20.42
N GLY A 54 -6.60 19.36 -19.63
CA GLY A 54 -7.19 20.69 -19.55
C GLY A 54 -8.65 20.65 -19.06
N VAL A 55 -8.91 19.86 -18.04
CA VAL A 55 -10.25 19.63 -17.51
C VAL A 55 -10.78 20.88 -16.84
N GLU A 56 -11.95 21.33 -17.30
CA GLU A 56 -12.76 22.42 -16.73
C GLU A 56 -14.05 21.81 -16.14
N VAL A 57 -14.34 22.08 -14.88
CA VAL A 57 -15.58 21.65 -14.24
C VAL A 57 -16.67 22.71 -14.52
N LEU A 58 -17.67 22.32 -15.31
CA LEU A 58 -18.79 23.20 -15.69
C LEU A 58 -19.88 23.21 -14.62
N THR A 59 -20.18 22.04 -14.08
CA THR A 59 -21.13 21.89 -12.98
C THR A 59 -20.49 20.98 -11.94
N PRO A 60 -20.18 21.50 -10.74
CA PRO A 60 -19.52 20.71 -9.72
C PRO A 60 -20.49 19.73 -9.04
N SER A 61 -19.99 18.56 -8.71
CA SER A 61 -20.65 17.56 -7.85
C SER A 61 -20.82 18.11 -6.43
N THR A 62 -21.88 17.70 -5.75
CA THR A 62 -22.11 17.97 -4.32
C THR A 62 -21.11 17.26 -3.41
N ASP A 63 -20.40 16.26 -3.91
CA ASP A 63 -19.35 15.53 -3.19
C ASP A 63 -18.01 16.27 -3.14
N ARG A 64 -17.87 17.37 -3.90
CA ARG A 64 -16.65 18.17 -3.93
C ARG A 64 -16.44 18.95 -2.64
N VAL A 65 -15.18 19.02 -2.26
CA VAL A 65 -14.67 19.92 -1.21
C VAL A 65 -13.44 20.65 -1.72
N THR A 66 -13.12 21.78 -1.11
CA THR A 66 -11.83 22.47 -1.35
C THR A 66 -10.72 21.65 -0.69
N PRO A 67 -9.65 21.28 -1.42
CA PRO A 67 -8.51 20.59 -0.83
C PRO A 67 -7.78 21.43 0.20
N ASP A 68 -7.54 20.89 1.40
CA ASP A 68 -6.82 21.59 2.46
C ASP A 68 -5.32 21.75 2.18
N CYS A 69 -4.73 20.81 1.41
CA CYS A 69 -3.30 20.81 1.13
C CYS A 69 -2.96 21.80 0.01
N PRO A 70 -2.12 22.85 0.27
CA PRO A 70 -1.77 23.84 -0.75
C PRO A 70 -1.00 23.22 -1.93
N HIS A 71 -0.24 22.14 -1.72
CA HIS A 71 0.48 21.43 -2.79
C HIS A 71 -0.45 20.69 -3.76
N TYR A 72 -1.72 20.45 -3.37
CA TYR A 72 -2.66 19.76 -4.24
C TYR A 72 -2.86 20.52 -5.55
N ASP A 73 -3.20 21.80 -5.50
CA ASP A 73 -3.44 22.61 -6.68
C ASP A 73 -2.20 23.38 -7.12
N ARG A 74 -1.50 24.07 -6.21
CA ARG A 74 -0.34 24.91 -6.52
C ARG A 74 0.76 24.14 -7.24
N ASP A 75 1.14 22.98 -6.68
CA ASP A 75 2.27 22.18 -7.16
C ASP A 75 1.82 20.93 -7.92
N ARG A 76 0.52 20.73 -8.07
CA ARG A 76 -0.07 19.53 -8.71
C ARG A 76 0.47 18.24 -8.15
N CYS A 77 0.56 18.15 -6.81
CA CYS A 77 1.10 17.00 -6.09
C CYS A 77 0.41 15.69 -6.51
N GLY A 78 1.21 14.68 -6.90
CA GLY A 78 0.72 13.34 -7.28
C GLY A 78 0.50 12.40 -6.08
N GLY A 79 0.79 12.83 -4.85
CA GLY A 79 0.71 11.98 -3.67
C GLY A 79 -0.71 11.64 -3.22
N CYS A 80 -1.67 12.55 -3.47
CA CYS A 80 -3.07 12.40 -3.10
C CYS A 80 -3.96 12.60 -4.32
N GLN A 81 -4.82 11.65 -4.64
CA GLN A 81 -5.69 11.72 -5.83
C GLN A 81 -7.09 12.22 -5.51
N LEU A 82 -7.55 12.11 -4.25
CA LEU A 82 -8.96 12.26 -3.88
C LEU A 82 -9.26 13.43 -2.93
N GLN A 83 -8.33 14.37 -2.68
CA GLN A 83 -8.55 15.48 -1.74
C GLN A 83 -9.70 16.42 -2.15
N HIS A 84 -10.07 16.44 -3.41
CA HIS A 84 -11.22 17.21 -3.92
C HIS A 84 -12.58 16.58 -3.63
N LEU A 85 -12.59 15.39 -2.98
CA LEU A 85 -13.80 14.68 -2.54
C LEU A 85 -13.92 14.73 -1.01
N SER A 86 -15.14 14.84 -0.51
CA SER A 86 -15.42 14.61 0.91
C SER A 86 -14.97 13.22 1.34
N THR A 87 -14.61 13.04 2.62
CA THR A 87 -14.12 11.74 3.12
C THR A 87 -15.15 10.62 2.93
N ASP A 88 -16.45 10.93 3.02
CA ASP A 88 -17.50 9.96 2.72
C ASP A 88 -17.54 9.57 1.24
N ALA A 89 -17.38 10.54 0.35
CA ALA A 89 -17.31 10.29 -1.09
C ALA A 89 -16.05 9.47 -1.46
N GLN A 90 -14.91 9.73 -0.82
CA GLN A 90 -13.70 8.93 -0.98
C GLN A 90 -13.95 7.46 -0.59
N ARG A 91 -14.61 7.19 0.54
CA ARG A 91 -14.95 5.83 0.96
C ARG A 91 -15.94 5.15 0.02
N ARG A 92 -16.97 5.87 -0.47
CA ARG A 92 -17.88 5.33 -1.50
C ARG A 92 -17.14 4.99 -2.79
N ALA A 93 -16.21 5.84 -3.23
CA ALA A 93 -15.38 5.58 -4.41
C ALA A 93 -14.53 4.31 -4.22
N LYS A 94 -13.89 4.15 -3.06
CA LYS A 94 -13.08 2.95 -2.73
C LYS A 94 -13.93 1.68 -2.69
N ALA A 95 -15.13 1.73 -2.09
CA ALA A 95 -16.08 0.63 -2.13
C ALA A 95 -16.48 0.26 -3.56
N GLY A 96 -16.72 1.28 -4.40
CA GLY A 96 -17.00 1.10 -5.83
C GLY A 96 -15.86 0.42 -6.58
N MET A 97 -14.61 0.84 -6.34
CA MET A 97 -13.41 0.23 -6.95
C MET A 97 -13.31 -1.27 -6.60
N ILE A 98 -13.55 -1.63 -5.34
CA ILE A 98 -13.53 -3.04 -4.89
C ILE A 98 -14.63 -3.82 -5.61
N ARG A 99 -15.88 -3.36 -5.56
CA ARG A 99 -17.02 -4.01 -6.23
C ARG A 99 -16.76 -4.21 -7.72
N ASP A 100 -16.34 -3.16 -8.41
CA ASP A 100 -16.07 -3.18 -9.85
C ASP A 100 -14.97 -4.18 -10.23
N ALA A 101 -13.92 -4.33 -9.39
CA ALA A 101 -12.88 -5.32 -9.58
C ALA A 101 -13.44 -6.75 -9.48
N PHE A 102 -14.23 -7.05 -8.46
CA PHE A 102 -14.86 -8.36 -8.30
C PHE A 102 -15.83 -8.67 -9.44
N GLU A 103 -16.65 -7.72 -9.87
CA GLU A 103 -17.59 -7.90 -10.96
C GLU A 103 -16.90 -8.13 -12.30
N ARG A 104 -15.91 -7.28 -12.65
CA ARG A 104 -15.32 -7.27 -13.98
C ARG A 104 -14.15 -8.23 -14.16
N ILE A 105 -13.33 -8.43 -13.11
CA ILE A 105 -12.10 -9.24 -13.16
C ILE A 105 -12.36 -10.64 -12.62
N ALA A 106 -12.86 -10.76 -11.37
CA ALA A 106 -13.17 -12.05 -10.79
C ALA A 106 -14.40 -12.70 -11.41
N ARG A 107 -15.28 -11.90 -12.05
CA ARG A 107 -16.62 -12.32 -12.52
C ARG A 107 -17.47 -12.92 -11.40
N ARG A 108 -17.32 -12.37 -10.20
CA ARG A 108 -18.04 -12.76 -8.97
C ARG A 108 -18.66 -11.51 -8.35
N PRO A 109 -19.88 -11.12 -8.75
CA PRO A 109 -20.54 -9.95 -8.20
C PRO A 109 -20.66 -10.02 -6.67
N ILE A 110 -20.37 -8.92 -6.01
CA ILE A 110 -20.50 -8.75 -4.57
C ILE A 110 -21.37 -7.53 -4.28
N ALA A 111 -22.00 -7.49 -3.10
CA ALA A 111 -22.61 -6.27 -2.59
C ALA A 111 -21.55 -5.17 -2.43
N LEU A 112 -21.96 -3.91 -2.41
CA LEU A 112 -21.05 -2.79 -2.14
C LEU A 112 -20.43 -2.99 -0.76
N PRO A 113 -19.09 -3.16 -0.65
CA PRO A 113 -18.46 -3.46 0.63
C PRO A 113 -18.43 -2.24 1.55
N GLU A 114 -18.48 -2.49 2.86
CA GLU A 114 -18.11 -1.49 3.87
C GLU A 114 -16.65 -1.10 3.66
N VAL A 115 -16.33 0.20 3.84
CA VAL A 115 -14.95 0.67 3.93
C VAL A 115 -14.73 1.28 5.31
N ARG A 116 -14.04 0.55 6.17
CA ARG A 116 -13.70 0.98 7.52
C ARG A 116 -12.58 2.00 7.48
N HIS A 117 -12.61 2.96 8.38
CA HIS A 117 -11.65 4.05 8.43
C HIS A 117 -11.10 4.22 9.85
N GLY A 118 -9.97 4.91 9.96
CA GLY A 118 -9.42 5.36 11.22
C GLY A 118 -10.07 6.65 11.70
N ARG A 119 -9.55 7.15 12.81
CA ARG A 119 -10.01 8.38 13.46
C ARG A 119 -9.70 9.61 12.61
N ASP A 120 -8.48 9.66 12.06
CA ASP A 120 -7.96 10.84 11.38
C ASP A 120 -7.73 10.60 9.89
N ALA A 121 -8.15 11.56 9.06
CA ALA A 121 -7.88 11.58 7.62
C ALA A 121 -6.57 12.33 7.28
N TRP A 122 -5.94 12.96 8.27
CA TRP A 122 -4.71 13.73 8.18
C TRP A 122 -3.69 13.25 9.22
N ARG A 123 -2.40 13.54 9.01
CA ARG A 123 -1.30 13.24 9.95
C ARG A 123 -1.16 11.77 10.36
N TYR A 124 -1.81 10.86 9.63
CA TYR A 124 -1.82 9.42 9.94
C TYR A 124 -0.56 8.69 9.47
N ARG A 125 0.16 9.26 8.50
CA ARG A 125 1.21 8.54 7.77
C ARG A 125 2.54 8.62 8.53
N THR A 126 3.01 7.47 9.03
CA THR A 126 4.24 7.35 9.82
C THR A 126 5.50 7.18 8.97
N LYS A 127 5.39 7.23 7.65
CA LYS A 127 6.53 7.14 6.71
C LYS A 127 6.32 8.07 5.53
N LEU A 128 7.35 8.85 5.19
CA LEU A 128 7.38 9.67 3.97
C LEU A 128 8.65 9.37 3.18
N THR A 129 8.46 9.10 1.89
CA THR A 129 9.57 8.92 0.94
C THR A 129 9.60 10.12 0.00
N LEU A 130 10.77 10.76 -0.12
CA LEU A 130 11.00 11.90 -1.01
C LEU A 130 12.05 11.57 -2.06
N ALA A 131 11.88 12.16 -3.23
CA ALA A 131 12.93 12.28 -4.22
C ALA A 131 13.79 13.51 -3.89
N LEU A 132 15.10 13.38 -3.93
CA LEU A 132 16.04 14.46 -3.71
C LEU A 132 16.80 14.74 -5.01
N ARG A 133 16.96 16.02 -5.33
CA ARG A 133 17.77 16.49 -6.48
C ARG A 133 18.79 17.51 -6.01
N ARG A 134 20.05 17.33 -6.41
CA ARG A 134 21.12 18.26 -6.05
C ARG A 134 20.87 19.63 -6.71
N ARG A 135 20.98 20.71 -5.94
CA ARG A 135 20.86 22.10 -6.39
C ARG A 135 22.00 22.92 -5.77
N GLY A 136 23.06 23.15 -6.56
CA GLY A 136 24.26 23.79 -6.03
C GLY A 136 24.85 22.97 -4.87
N THR A 137 24.99 23.58 -3.71
CA THR A 137 25.48 22.93 -2.48
C THR A 137 24.37 22.27 -1.66
N GLY A 138 23.09 22.50 -1.97
CA GLY A 138 21.94 21.99 -1.23
C GLY A 138 21.14 20.91 -1.97
N TRP A 139 19.99 20.56 -1.42
CA TRP A 139 19.07 19.59 -1.96
C TRP A 139 17.66 20.18 -2.10
N THR A 140 16.99 19.88 -3.22
CA THR A 140 15.55 19.98 -3.33
C THR A 140 14.98 18.61 -3.04
N ALA A 141 14.19 18.49 -1.98
CA ALA A 141 13.47 17.26 -1.62
C ALA A 141 11.98 17.45 -1.83
N GLY A 142 11.33 16.47 -2.47
CA GLY A 142 9.92 16.63 -2.76
C GLY A 142 9.24 15.40 -3.37
N LEU A 143 8.00 15.63 -3.77
CA LEU A 143 7.16 14.64 -4.43
C LEU A 143 7.03 14.97 -5.92
N HIS A 144 6.57 13.98 -6.67
CA HIS A 144 6.33 14.11 -8.10
C HIS A 144 4.98 14.77 -8.38
N ARG A 145 4.92 15.50 -9.48
CA ARG A 145 3.67 16.08 -10.00
C ARG A 145 2.84 14.97 -10.65
N TYR A 146 1.50 15.06 -10.56
CA TYR A 146 0.62 14.06 -11.19
C TYR A 146 0.59 14.15 -12.71
N ASP A 147 0.82 15.33 -13.25
CA ASP A 147 0.81 15.64 -14.69
C ASP A 147 2.20 15.67 -15.34
N ALA A 148 3.27 15.61 -14.54
CA ALA A 148 4.65 15.55 -14.98
C ALA A 148 5.45 14.65 -13.99
N PRO A 149 5.33 13.31 -14.09
CA PRO A 149 5.91 12.40 -13.09
C PRO A 149 7.43 12.45 -12.96
N ASP A 150 8.13 12.98 -13.94
CA ASP A 150 9.60 13.17 -13.90
C ASP A 150 10.00 14.44 -13.16
N GLU A 151 9.07 15.36 -12.94
CA GLU A 151 9.30 16.62 -12.23
C GLU A 151 8.96 16.47 -10.75
N ILE A 152 9.86 16.97 -9.89
CA ILE A 152 9.60 17.13 -8.46
C ILE A 152 9.42 18.59 -8.11
N PHE A 153 8.59 18.84 -7.11
CA PHE A 153 8.47 20.15 -6.46
C PHE A 153 9.02 20.08 -5.04
N ALA A 154 9.50 21.18 -4.50
CA ALA A 154 9.95 21.25 -3.11
C ALA A 154 8.74 21.08 -2.18
N LEU A 155 8.85 20.16 -1.22
CA LEU A 155 7.79 19.88 -0.27
C LEU A 155 8.02 20.65 1.03
N ASP A 156 7.17 21.60 1.34
CA ASP A 156 7.21 22.37 2.59
C ASP A 156 6.59 21.59 3.74
N ASP A 157 5.42 20.97 3.49
CA ASP A 157 4.69 20.12 4.44
C ASP A 157 3.84 19.09 3.70
N CYS A 158 3.56 17.98 4.34
CA CYS A 158 2.65 16.95 3.83
C CYS A 158 1.57 16.68 4.87
N LEU A 159 0.35 17.16 4.63
CA LEU A 159 -0.73 17.10 5.62
C LEU A 159 -1.16 15.69 6.02
N ILE A 160 -0.94 14.68 5.17
CA ILE A 160 -1.22 13.27 5.53
C ILE A 160 -0.10 12.65 6.37
N THR A 161 1.08 13.29 6.44
CA THR A 161 2.26 12.76 7.14
C THR A 161 2.33 13.27 8.58
N ASP A 162 2.65 12.39 9.53
CA ASP A 162 2.87 12.73 10.95
C ASP A 162 3.90 13.87 11.06
N THR A 163 3.65 14.83 11.92
CA THR A 163 4.50 16.01 12.10
C THR A 163 5.92 15.63 12.49
N ARG A 164 6.11 14.60 13.32
CA ARG A 164 7.45 14.09 13.70
C ARG A 164 8.26 13.63 12.51
N VAL A 165 7.62 13.01 11.49
CA VAL A 165 8.29 12.64 10.24
C VAL A 165 8.70 13.88 9.46
N MET A 166 7.84 14.90 9.41
CA MET A 166 8.15 16.17 8.72
C MET A 166 9.29 16.91 9.43
N ASP A 167 9.28 16.95 10.77
CA ASP A 167 10.33 17.58 11.56
C ASP A 167 11.67 16.87 11.37
N ALA A 168 11.70 15.54 11.39
CA ALA A 168 12.88 14.76 11.07
C ALA A 168 13.39 15.02 9.64
N TRP A 169 12.48 15.15 8.65
CA TRP A 169 12.85 15.53 7.30
C TRP A 169 13.50 16.91 7.21
N ARG A 170 12.96 17.93 7.90
CA ARG A 170 13.56 19.28 7.94
C ARG A 170 14.97 19.22 8.49
N ALA A 171 15.17 18.54 9.63
CA ALA A 171 16.50 18.39 10.24
C ALA A 171 17.48 17.61 9.32
N VAL A 172 17.03 16.57 8.61
CA VAL A 172 17.86 15.87 7.61
C VAL A 172 18.27 16.79 6.47
N LEU A 173 17.40 17.67 5.99
CA LEU A 173 17.70 18.60 4.90
C LEU A 173 18.60 19.76 5.35
N GLU A 174 18.47 20.25 6.58
CA GLU A 174 19.40 21.21 7.19
C GLU A 174 20.82 20.64 7.28
N ALA A 175 20.94 19.35 7.65
CA ALA A 175 22.18 18.60 7.65
C ALA A 175 22.53 17.99 6.25
N GLY A 176 21.94 18.49 5.19
CA GLY A 176 22.01 17.90 3.85
C GLY A 176 23.42 17.81 3.22
N HIS A 177 24.39 18.57 3.75
CA HIS A 177 25.82 18.47 3.37
C HIS A 177 26.45 17.14 3.83
N LEU A 178 25.81 16.41 4.77
CA LEU A 178 26.24 15.11 5.26
C LEU A 178 25.61 13.94 4.49
N LEU A 179 24.70 14.20 3.54
CA LEU A 179 24.12 13.17 2.68
C LEU A 179 25.14 12.65 1.66
N PRO A 180 24.97 11.41 1.13
CA PRO A 180 25.89 10.87 0.12
C PRO A 180 25.99 11.78 -1.11
N GLU A 181 27.18 11.85 -1.70
CA GLU A 181 27.35 12.58 -2.95
C GLU A 181 26.64 11.85 -4.10
N ALA A 182 25.68 12.55 -4.72
CA ALA A 182 24.95 12.09 -5.89
C ALA A 182 24.19 13.25 -6.55
N PRO A 183 23.86 13.19 -7.84
CA PRO A 183 22.97 14.15 -8.50
C PRO A 183 21.52 13.99 -8.03
N ALA A 184 21.15 12.77 -7.63
CA ALA A 184 19.81 12.42 -7.16
C ALA A 184 19.88 11.30 -6.13
N LEU A 185 19.01 11.37 -5.13
CA LEU A 185 18.77 10.32 -4.13
C LEU A 185 17.27 10.07 -4.01
N ARG A 186 16.94 8.90 -3.49
CA ARG A 186 15.62 8.62 -2.96
C ARG A 186 15.77 8.29 -1.49
N ALA A 187 15.00 8.92 -0.63
CA ALA A 187 15.14 8.69 0.79
C ALA A 187 13.79 8.62 1.49
N ALA A 188 13.72 7.86 2.57
CA ALA A 188 12.52 7.69 3.37
C ALA A 188 12.84 7.91 4.86
N VAL A 189 12.03 8.72 5.52
CA VAL A 189 11.99 8.81 6.99
C VAL A 189 10.76 8.06 7.47
N ARG A 190 10.93 7.24 8.50
CA ARG A 190 9.87 6.44 9.11
C ARG A 190 10.01 6.48 10.64
N LEU A 191 8.88 6.59 11.33
CA LEU A 191 8.85 6.46 12.79
C LEU A 191 9.09 5.02 13.20
N ILE A 192 9.94 4.84 14.22
CA ILE A 192 10.19 3.58 14.94
C ILE A 192 10.31 3.89 16.44
N GLY A 193 9.48 3.27 17.26
CA GLY A 193 9.39 3.64 18.67
C GLY A 193 9.19 5.15 18.84
N ASP A 194 10.02 5.75 19.68
CA ASP A 194 10.01 7.19 19.94
C ASP A 194 10.86 8.01 18.96
N GLY A 195 11.61 7.35 18.06
CA GLY A 195 12.50 7.99 17.08
C GLY A 195 12.10 7.73 15.62
N ALA A 196 13.06 7.94 14.73
CA ALA A 196 12.88 7.72 13.30
C ALA A 196 14.07 6.98 12.69
N ALA A 197 13.79 6.15 11.68
CA ALA A 197 14.78 5.57 10.79
C ALA A 197 14.83 6.37 9.49
N LEU A 198 16.05 6.61 8.99
CA LEU A 198 16.30 7.16 7.67
C LEU A 198 16.83 6.05 6.75
N VAL A 199 16.21 5.88 5.59
CA VAL A 199 16.69 4.97 4.54
C VAL A 199 17.06 5.80 3.33
N ILE A 200 18.30 5.70 2.85
CA ILE A 200 18.77 6.42 1.66
C ILE A 200 19.15 5.43 0.57
N GLU A 201 18.65 5.68 -0.63
CA GLU A 201 18.95 4.94 -1.86
C GLU A 201 19.70 5.86 -2.83
N GLY A 202 20.87 5.41 -3.30
CA GLY A 202 21.73 6.14 -4.22
C GLY A 202 23.09 6.52 -3.61
N GLY A 203 23.93 7.19 -4.43
CA GLY A 203 25.32 7.47 -4.10
C GLY A 203 26.23 6.23 -4.24
N HIS A 204 27.53 6.48 -4.32
CA HIS A 204 28.54 5.41 -4.47
C HIS A 204 29.33 5.16 -3.19
N GLU A 205 29.57 6.22 -2.42
CA GLU A 205 30.24 6.20 -1.12
C GLU A 205 29.47 7.07 -0.13
N TRP A 206 29.49 6.68 1.14
CA TRP A 206 28.92 7.48 2.22
C TRP A 206 29.74 7.29 3.51
N ARG A 207 30.47 8.32 3.92
CA ARG A 207 31.35 8.29 5.09
C ARG A 207 30.85 9.15 6.25
N THR A 208 29.82 9.92 6.04
CA THR A 208 29.29 10.93 6.98
C THR A 208 27.98 10.50 7.66
N ALA A 209 27.60 9.21 7.57
CA ALA A 209 26.35 8.69 8.14
C ALA A 209 26.29 8.87 9.68
N GLU A 210 27.39 8.58 10.39
CA GLU A 210 27.47 8.79 11.84
C GLU A 210 27.37 10.28 12.21
N ALA A 211 28.00 11.16 11.44
CA ALA A 211 27.88 12.60 11.64
C ALA A 211 26.44 13.09 11.41
N LEU A 212 25.74 12.54 10.40
CA LEU A 212 24.32 12.84 10.16
C LEU A 212 23.45 12.36 11.31
N LEU A 213 23.68 11.15 11.83
CA LEU A 213 22.97 10.63 13.00
C LEU A 213 23.18 11.55 14.22
N GLY A 214 24.41 12.04 14.42
CA GLY A 214 24.74 12.99 15.47
C GLY A 214 24.04 14.34 15.30
N ALA A 215 23.93 14.84 14.07
CA ALA A 215 23.32 16.14 13.74
C ALA A 215 21.79 16.14 13.83
N VAL A 216 21.13 14.97 13.70
CA VAL A 216 19.67 14.83 13.68
C VAL A 216 19.20 13.98 14.86
N PRO A 217 18.88 14.58 16.03
CA PRO A 217 18.55 13.83 17.25
C PRO A 217 17.34 12.89 17.12
N ALA A 218 16.41 13.21 16.24
CA ALA A 218 15.23 12.37 15.99
C ALA A 218 15.56 11.03 15.30
N LEU A 219 16.73 10.92 14.64
CA LEU A 219 17.14 9.67 14.01
C LEU A 219 17.77 8.72 15.03
N VAL A 220 17.35 7.45 14.98
CA VAL A 220 17.93 6.35 15.77
C VAL A 220 18.62 5.30 14.88
N GLU A 221 18.25 5.23 13.60
CA GLU A 221 18.85 4.33 12.61
C GLU A 221 19.04 5.03 11.27
N ILE A 222 20.14 4.74 10.58
CA ILE A 222 20.38 5.12 9.20
C ILE A 222 20.72 3.89 8.38
N TRP A 223 19.95 3.65 7.33
CA TRP A 223 20.12 2.57 6.37
C TRP A 223 20.51 3.13 5.00
N TRP A 224 21.39 2.43 4.31
CA TRP A 224 21.84 2.84 3.00
C TRP A 224 21.76 1.72 1.96
N VAL A 225 21.31 2.06 0.75
CA VAL A 225 21.32 1.22 -0.44
C VAL A 225 22.18 1.92 -1.50
N PRO A 226 23.46 1.56 -1.68
CA PRO A 226 24.32 2.20 -2.66
C PRO A 226 23.87 1.93 -4.09
N HIS A 227 24.19 2.85 -5.01
CA HIS A 227 23.83 2.71 -6.43
C HIS A 227 24.40 1.44 -7.08
N SER A 228 25.59 1.00 -6.65
CA SER A 228 26.25 -0.22 -7.14
C SER A 228 25.58 -1.52 -6.69
N ALA A 229 24.65 -1.47 -5.74
CA ALA A 229 24.06 -2.66 -5.16
C ALA A 229 22.99 -3.34 -6.05
N GLY A 230 22.54 -2.70 -7.13
CA GLY A 230 21.45 -3.17 -7.97
C GLY A 230 20.13 -3.36 -7.18
N SER A 231 19.08 -3.81 -7.83
CA SER A 231 17.77 -4.05 -7.19
C SER A 231 17.75 -5.18 -6.13
N ARG A 232 18.85 -5.95 -6.01
CA ARG A 232 19.06 -7.03 -5.03
C ARG A 232 20.19 -6.75 -4.06
N GLY A 233 20.90 -5.62 -4.18
CA GLY A 233 21.99 -5.24 -3.31
C GLY A 233 21.47 -4.83 -1.93
N GLY A 234 21.99 -5.51 -0.90
CA GLY A 234 21.50 -5.43 0.45
C GLY A 234 21.51 -4.02 1.00
N ARG A 235 20.39 -3.63 1.58
CA ARG A 235 20.27 -2.52 2.50
C ARG A 235 21.22 -2.75 3.67
N ARG A 236 22.03 -1.73 4.03
CA ARG A 236 23.04 -1.80 5.08
C ARG A 236 22.68 -0.82 6.18
N LEU A 237 22.69 -1.26 7.43
CA LEU A 237 22.70 -0.38 8.57
C LEU A 237 24.07 0.29 8.62
N VAL A 238 24.13 1.62 8.54
CA VAL A 238 25.38 2.38 8.47
C VAL A 238 25.63 3.28 9.67
N ALA A 239 24.57 3.56 10.45
CA ALA A 239 24.66 4.24 11.74
C ALA A 239 23.45 3.88 12.60
N GLU A 240 23.64 3.74 13.92
CA GLU A 240 22.55 3.48 14.88
C GLU A 240 22.82 4.11 16.24
N ARG A 241 21.75 4.44 16.97
CA ARG A 241 21.78 4.99 18.32
C ARG A 241 21.07 4.03 19.28
N GLY A 242 21.85 3.25 20.03
CA GLY A 242 21.32 2.23 20.92
C GLY A 242 20.91 0.93 20.18
N ALA A 243 20.42 -0.07 20.90
CA ALA A 243 19.89 -1.29 20.31
C ALA A 243 18.41 -1.07 20.00
N ALA A 244 18.06 -0.88 18.73
CA ALA A 244 16.67 -0.78 18.33
C ALA A 244 15.97 -2.13 18.46
N GLN A 245 14.80 -2.16 19.12
CA GLN A 245 13.96 -3.35 19.22
C GLN A 245 13.23 -3.66 17.91
N GLU A 246 13.05 -2.65 17.05
CA GLU A 246 12.43 -2.74 15.74
C GLU A 246 13.38 -2.19 14.68
N HIS A 247 13.60 -2.95 13.61
CA HIS A 247 14.42 -2.45 12.50
C HIS A 247 13.58 -1.57 11.56
N GLY A 248 13.93 -0.29 11.47
CA GLY A 248 13.27 0.71 10.63
C GLY A 248 13.26 0.38 9.14
N ALA A 249 14.03 -0.64 8.73
CA ALA A 249 14.06 -1.15 7.37
C ALA A 249 12.93 -2.13 7.05
N SER A 250 12.30 -2.78 8.05
CA SER A 250 11.23 -3.75 7.84
C SER A 250 9.92 -3.08 7.38
N PHE A 251 9.05 -3.84 6.71
CA PHE A 251 7.73 -3.34 6.32
C PHE A 251 6.86 -3.10 7.56
N ALA A 252 6.18 -1.97 7.62
CA ALA A 252 5.05 -1.74 8.52
C ALA A 252 4.04 -0.83 7.84
N GLN A 253 2.78 -1.02 8.19
CA GLN A 253 1.69 -0.20 7.71
C GLN A 253 1.86 1.25 8.17
N VAL A 254 1.54 2.19 7.29
CA VAL A 254 1.78 3.63 7.54
C VAL A 254 0.69 4.31 8.35
N ASN A 255 -0.46 3.67 8.56
CA ASN A 255 -1.59 4.12 9.35
C ASN A 255 -1.86 3.08 10.43
N ALA A 256 -1.33 3.32 11.62
CA ALA A 256 -1.35 2.35 12.72
C ALA A 256 -2.77 2.03 13.20
N ASP A 257 -3.66 3.02 13.23
CA ASP A 257 -5.04 2.88 13.69
C ASP A 257 -5.84 1.95 12.75
N VAL A 258 -5.78 2.21 11.46
CA VAL A 258 -6.46 1.36 10.45
C VAL A 258 -5.80 -0.03 10.36
N ALA A 259 -4.48 -0.13 10.50
CA ALA A 259 -3.77 -1.40 10.54
C ALA A 259 -4.21 -2.27 11.71
N ALA A 260 -4.38 -1.69 12.90
CA ALA A 260 -4.89 -2.38 14.08
C ALA A 260 -6.34 -2.87 13.87
N SER A 261 -7.21 -2.02 13.29
CA SER A 261 -8.59 -2.39 12.94
C SER A 261 -8.63 -3.54 11.93
N MET A 262 -7.81 -3.48 10.88
CA MET A 262 -7.70 -4.53 9.86
C MET A 262 -7.21 -5.85 10.46
N ARG A 263 -6.17 -5.83 11.30
CA ARG A 263 -5.66 -7.01 12.01
C ARG A 263 -6.72 -7.61 12.92
N THR A 264 -7.44 -6.78 13.69
CA THR A 264 -8.55 -7.24 14.54
C THR A 264 -9.61 -7.96 13.71
N HIS A 265 -9.94 -7.45 12.52
CA HIS A 265 -10.89 -8.10 11.63
C HIS A 265 -10.37 -9.44 11.10
N VAL A 266 -9.11 -9.53 10.66
CA VAL A 266 -8.48 -10.79 10.23
C VAL A 266 -8.51 -11.82 11.35
N LEU A 267 -8.11 -11.44 12.57
CA LEU A 267 -8.14 -12.34 13.73
C LEU A 267 -9.57 -12.79 14.09
N ALA A 268 -10.57 -11.93 13.93
CA ALA A 268 -11.97 -12.29 14.14
C ALA A 268 -12.45 -13.36 13.14
N LEU A 269 -12.05 -13.25 11.85
CA LEU A 269 -12.34 -14.26 10.83
C LEU A 269 -11.67 -15.61 11.16
N VAL A 270 -10.41 -15.57 11.60
CA VAL A 270 -9.68 -16.78 12.02
C VAL A 270 -10.37 -17.44 13.21
N ARG A 271 -10.72 -16.67 14.26
CA ARG A 271 -11.44 -17.21 15.43
C ARG A 271 -12.78 -17.82 15.06
N SER A 272 -13.53 -17.18 14.15
CA SER A 272 -14.82 -17.71 13.65
C SER A 272 -14.68 -19.03 12.90
N ALA A 273 -13.55 -19.23 12.19
CA ALA A 273 -13.25 -20.47 11.49
C ALA A 273 -12.73 -21.58 12.42
N ALA A 274 -12.26 -21.23 13.63
CA ALA A 274 -11.71 -22.13 14.66
C ALA A 274 -10.73 -23.18 14.09
N PRO A 275 -9.66 -22.78 13.35
CA PRO A 275 -8.74 -23.71 12.72
C PRO A 275 -7.79 -24.32 13.74
N ALA A 276 -7.46 -25.60 13.58
CA ALA A 276 -6.37 -26.24 14.34
C ALA A 276 -5.00 -25.97 13.68
N ARG A 277 -4.96 -25.84 12.34
CA ARG A 277 -3.74 -25.62 11.55
C ARG A 277 -3.92 -24.44 10.62
N VAL A 278 -3.00 -23.46 10.72
CA VAL A 278 -3.02 -22.22 9.93
C VAL A 278 -1.70 -22.06 9.17
N VAL A 279 -1.76 -21.66 7.92
CA VAL A 279 -0.61 -21.12 7.20
C VAL A 279 -0.79 -19.61 7.08
N ASP A 280 0.16 -18.84 7.61
CA ASP A 280 0.25 -17.38 7.40
C ASP A 280 1.33 -17.13 6.33
N ALA A 281 0.89 -16.89 5.11
CA ALA A 281 1.74 -16.67 3.96
C ALA A 281 1.98 -15.17 3.75
N TYR A 282 3.25 -14.80 3.52
CA TYR A 282 3.77 -13.42 3.53
C TYR A 282 3.66 -12.80 4.93
N ALA A 283 4.10 -13.54 5.95
CA ALA A 283 3.81 -13.29 7.36
C ALA A 283 4.53 -12.06 7.95
N GLY A 284 5.56 -11.50 7.27
CA GLY A 284 6.37 -10.43 7.81
C GLY A 284 7.01 -10.81 9.14
N VAL A 285 6.89 -9.93 10.13
CA VAL A 285 7.41 -10.15 11.50
C VAL A 285 6.48 -11.00 12.40
N GLY A 286 5.41 -11.58 11.82
CA GLY A 286 4.51 -12.49 12.51
C GLY A 286 3.38 -11.80 13.29
N ASP A 287 3.02 -10.56 12.98
CA ASP A 287 1.99 -9.79 13.69
C ASP A 287 0.59 -10.44 13.66
N THR A 288 0.33 -11.31 12.68
CA THR A 288 -0.90 -12.11 12.58
C THR A 288 -0.66 -13.52 13.11
N ALA A 289 0.48 -14.12 12.78
CA ALA A 289 0.83 -15.49 13.16
C ALA A 289 0.92 -15.68 14.69
N GLU A 290 1.57 -14.74 15.40
CA GLU A 290 1.79 -14.85 16.84
C GLU A 290 0.49 -14.93 17.66
N PRO A 291 -0.47 -13.99 17.55
CA PRO A 291 -1.70 -14.08 18.33
C PRO A 291 -2.52 -15.34 18.00
N ILE A 292 -2.56 -15.79 16.76
CA ILE A 292 -3.24 -17.03 16.34
C ILE A 292 -2.60 -18.24 17.03
N ALA A 293 -1.27 -18.30 17.03
CA ALA A 293 -0.54 -19.41 17.66
C ALA A 293 -0.71 -19.40 19.19
N ARG A 294 -0.75 -18.23 19.82
CA ARG A 294 -1.01 -18.11 21.27
C ARG A 294 -2.43 -18.50 21.66
N GLU A 295 -3.39 -18.42 20.75
CA GLU A 295 -4.76 -18.90 20.94
C GLU A 295 -4.92 -20.40 20.71
N GLY A 296 -3.81 -21.14 20.44
CA GLY A 296 -3.76 -22.59 20.42
C GLY A 296 -3.74 -23.24 19.02
N ALA A 297 -3.79 -22.48 17.95
CA ALA A 297 -3.62 -23.05 16.62
C ALA A 297 -2.13 -23.35 16.32
N HIS A 298 -1.88 -24.40 15.54
CA HIS A 298 -0.54 -24.67 15.00
C HIS A 298 -0.31 -23.80 13.75
N VAL A 299 0.62 -22.85 13.84
CA VAL A 299 0.87 -21.88 12.76
C VAL A 299 2.18 -22.18 12.02
N VAL A 300 2.13 -22.18 10.70
CA VAL A 300 3.30 -22.13 9.82
C VAL A 300 3.34 -20.75 9.16
N ALA A 301 4.25 -19.88 9.58
CA ALA A 301 4.49 -18.56 9.00
C ALA A 301 5.53 -18.68 7.87
N ILE A 302 5.25 -18.12 6.68
CA ILE A 302 6.16 -18.13 5.53
C ILE A 302 6.50 -16.69 5.19
N GLU A 303 7.81 -16.35 5.19
CA GLU A 303 8.31 -15.01 4.89
C GLU A 303 9.62 -15.08 4.12
N LEU A 304 9.73 -14.27 3.07
CA LEU A 304 10.94 -14.21 2.23
C LEU A 304 12.08 -13.44 2.91
N ASP A 305 11.75 -12.35 3.60
CA ASP A 305 12.74 -11.56 4.34
C ASP A 305 13.23 -12.35 5.56
N ARG A 306 14.52 -12.71 5.53
CA ARG A 306 15.14 -13.54 6.58
C ARG A 306 15.14 -12.87 7.95
N ASP A 307 15.25 -11.55 8.00
CA ASP A 307 15.28 -10.80 9.26
C ASP A 307 13.88 -10.74 9.86
N ALA A 308 12.86 -10.44 9.04
CA ALA A 308 11.46 -10.51 9.45
C ALA A 308 11.07 -11.94 9.89
N CYS A 309 11.49 -12.95 9.13
CA CYS A 309 11.24 -14.36 9.48
C CYS A 309 11.90 -14.76 10.81
N ARG A 310 13.11 -14.27 11.12
CA ARG A 310 13.79 -14.52 12.41
C ARG A 310 13.01 -13.89 13.57
N VAL A 311 12.48 -12.68 13.38
CA VAL A 311 11.62 -12.02 14.37
C VAL A 311 10.34 -12.83 14.59
N ALA A 312 9.67 -13.24 13.50
CA ALA A 312 8.48 -14.10 13.58
C ALA A 312 8.76 -15.41 14.32
N ALA A 313 9.87 -16.08 13.99
CA ALA A 313 10.27 -17.33 14.66
C ALA A 313 10.48 -17.17 16.17
N ALA A 314 11.07 -16.05 16.60
CA ALA A 314 11.30 -15.77 18.02
C ALA A 314 10.00 -15.49 18.81
N ARG A 315 8.95 -15.03 18.12
CA ARG A 315 7.64 -14.70 18.74
C ARG A 315 6.69 -15.90 18.82
N LEU A 316 6.88 -16.89 17.93
CA LEU A 316 5.99 -18.05 17.84
C LEU A 316 6.21 -19.01 19.01
N PRO A 317 5.13 -19.52 19.66
CA PRO A 317 5.22 -20.54 20.70
C PRO A 317 5.64 -21.90 20.12
N ALA A 318 6.08 -22.80 21.02
CA ALA A 318 6.41 -24.17 20.66
C ALA A 318 5.27 -24.87 19.90
N GLY A 319 5.63 -25.64 18.88
CA GLY A 319 4.67 -26.29 17.97
C GLY A 319 4.36 -25.47 16.71
N SER A 320 4.58 -24.15 16.72
CA SER A 320 4.50 -23.30 15.53
C SER A 320 5.90 -22.99 14.98
N ARG A 321 6.01 -22.62 13.69
CA ARG A 321 7.30 -22.34 13.08
C ARG A 321 7.22 -21.26 12.00
N ALA A 322 8.34 -20.59 11.73
CA ALA A 322 8.53 -19.70 10.59
C ALA A 322 9.50 -20.33 9.56
N ILE A 323 9.25 -20.07 8.28
CA ILE A 323 10.02 -20.58 7.15
C ILE A 323 10.51 -19.38 6.32
N ALA A 324 11.83 -19.24 6.19
CA ALA A 324 12.46 -18.19 5.38
C ALA A 324 12.61 -18.67 3.92
N ASP A 325 11.53 -18.58 3.14
CA ASP A 325 11.51 -18.94 1.71
C ASP A 325 10.38 -18.17 1.00
N THR A 326 10.32 -18.30 -0.33
CA THR A 326 9.16 -17.81 -1.10
C THR A 326 7.92 -18.64 -0.80
N VAL A 327 6.75 -18.00 -0.85
CA VAL A 327 5.48 -18.69 -0.61
C VAL A 327 5.23 -19.79 -1.65
N GLU A 328 5.61 -19.55 -2.90
CA GLU A 328 5.49 -20.49 -4.00
C GLU A 328 6.21 -21.83 -3.72
N ARG A 329 7.36 -21.77 -3.03
CA ARG A 329 8.17 -22.96 -2.71
C ARG A 329 7.76 -23.61 -1.40
N ALA A 330 7.45 -22.81 -0.38
CA ALA A 330 7.22 -23.33 0.97
C ALA A 330 5.77 -23.79 1.20
N LEU A 331 4.78 -23.14 0.55
CA LEU A 331 3.36 -23.42 0.78
C LEU A 331 2.97 -24.90 0.54
N PRO A 332 3.41 -25.55 -0.57
CA PRO A 332 3.05 -26.96 -0.78
C PRO A 332 3.45 -27.90 0.38
N GLY A 333 4.60 -27.64 1.02
CA GLY A 333 5.08 -28.38 2.19
C GLY A 333 4.45 -27.97 3.52
N ALA A 334 3.72 -26.85 3.55
CA ALA A 334 2.96 -26.37 4.71
C ALA A 334 1.49 -26.82 4.70
N LEU A 335 1.00 -27.29 3.57
CA LEU A 335 -0.33 -27.89 3.41
C LEU A 335 -0.28 -29.39 3.76
N PRO A 336 -1.41 -30.02 4.19
CA PRO A 336 -2.72 -29.42 4.36
C PRO A 336 -2.85 -28.55 5.61
N ALA A 337 -3.69 -27.53 5.54
CA ALA A 337 -4.06 -26.66 6.64
C ALA A 337 -5.58 -26.43 6.66
N ASP A 338 -6.15 -26.02 7.78
CA ASP A 338 -7.58 -25.68 7.88
C ASP A 338 -7.87 -24.31 7.30
N LEU A 339 -6.91 -23.38 7.48
CA LEU A 339 -7.02 -22.00 7.06
C LEU A 339 -5.68 -21.50 6.49
N VAL A 340 -5.76 -20.72 5.41
CA VAL A 340 -4.61 -20.01 4.83
C VAL A 340 -4.88 -18.51 4.87
N ILE A 341 -3.93 -17.74 5.41
CA ILE A 341 -3.90 -16.29 5.30
C ILE A 341 -2.94 -15.93 4.16
N LEU A 342 -3.37 -15.06 3.27
CA LEU A 342 -2.57 -14.50 2.18
C LEU A 342 -2.48 -12.99 2.34
N ASN A 343 -1.27 -12.44 2.46
CA ASN A 343 -1.02 -10.99 2.48
C ASN A 343 0.12 -10.63 1.52
N PRO A 344 -0.06 -10.89 0.20
CA PRO A 344 1.00 -10.75 -0.78
C PRO A 344 1.34 -9.28 -1.07
N PRO A 345 2.49 -9.02 -1.74
CA PRO A 345 2.83 -7.70 -2.26
C PRO A 345 1.83 -7.24 -3.34
N ARG A 346 1.95 -5.99 -3.82
CA ARG A 346 1.06 -5.37 -4.82
C ARG A 346 0.82 -6.20 -6.08
N ALA A 347 1.77 -7.05 -6.46
CA ALA A 347 1.62 -7.96 -7.60
C ALA A 347 0.57 -9.06 -7.38
N GLY A 348 0.09 -9.24 -6.14
CA GLY A 348 -0.80 -10.31 -5.73
C GLY A 348 -0.06 -11.63 -5.52
N ALA A 349 -0.80 -12.71 -5.27
CA ALA A 349 -0.26 -14.06 -5.16
C ALA A 349 0.10 -14.64 -6.55
N GLY A 350 1.19 -15.38 -6.61
CA GLY A 350 1.57 -16.12 -7.81
C GLY A 350 0.52 -17.17 -8.20
N ALA A 351 0.43 -17.51 -9.48
CA ALA A 351 -0.49 -18.57 -9.95
C ALA A 351 -0.21 -19.92 -9.26
N ASP A 352 1.05 -20.19 -8.95
CA ASP A 352 1.46 -21.41 -8.27
C ASP A 352 0.94 -21.50 -6.84
N VAL A 353 0.81 -20.35 -6.15
CA VAL A 353 0.23 -20.26 -4.78
C VAL A 353 -1.24 -20.64 -4.80
N THR A 354 -2.04 -20.05 -5.68
CA THR A 354 -3.46 -20.38 -5.81
C THR A 354 -3.67 -21.80 -6.27
N ALA A 355 -2.82 -22.29 -7.19
CA ALA A 355 -2.86 -23.67 -7.66
C ALA A 355 -2.46 -24.70 -6.58
N ALA A 356 -1.52 -24.35 -5.68
CA ALA A 356 -1.16 -25.23 -4.56
C ALA A 356 -2.35 -25.36 -3.58
N ILE A 357 -3.06 -24.28 -3.30
CA ILE A 357 -4.26 -24.29 -2.45
C ILE A 357 -5.37 -25.17 -3.10
N GLU A 358 -5.62 -25.00 -4.38
CA GLU A 358 -6.65 -25.77 -5.11
C GLU A 358 -6.33 -27.28 -5.22
N ARG A 359 -5.04 -27.64 -5.24
CA ARG A 359 -4.60 -29.05 -5.31
C ARG A 359 -4.43 -29.70 -3.95
N ALA A 360 -4.52 -28.96 -2.85
CA ALA A 360 -4.33 -29.53 -1.51
C ALA A 360 -5.39 -30.58 -1.18
N VAL A 361 -4.99 -31.65 -0.48
CA VAL A 361 -5.88 -32.71 -0.02
C VAL A 361 -5.65 -32.96 1.48
N PRO A 362 -6.58 -32.64 2.38
CA PRO A 362 -7.78 -31.84 2.14
C PRO A 362 -7.44 -30.36 1.81
N ARG A 363 -8.33 -29.70 1.07
CA ARG A 363 -8.24 -28.27 0.82
C ARG A 363 -8.49 -27.47 2.11
N PRO A 364 -7.85 -26.29 2.28
CA PRO A 364 -8.22 -25.35 3.35
C PRO A 364 -9.71 -25.00 3.30
N ARG A 365 -10.39 -25.06 4.45
CA ARG A 365 -11.81 -24.69 4.51
C ARG A 365 -12.05 -23.19 4.34
N THR A 366 -11.05 -22.39 4.72
CA THR A 366 -11.12 -20.92 4.70
C THR A 366 -9.82 -20.34 4.19
N ILE A 367 -9.93 -19.28 3.36
CA ILE A 367 -8.82 -18.43 2.98
C ILE A 367 -9.17 -17.00 3.41
N VAL A 368 -8.26 -16.35 4.11
CA VAL A 368 -8.34 -14.91 4.44
C VAL A 368 -7.30 -14.19 3.59
N TYR A 369 -7.77 -13.43 2.60
CA TYR A 369 -6.90 -12.73 1.67
C TYR A 369 -6.88 -11.22 1.99
N VAL A 370 -5.71 -10.68 2.34
CA VAL A 370 -5.46 -9.24 2.54
C VAL A 370 -4.76 -8.69 1.29
N SER A 371 -5.22 -7.58 0.75
CA SER A 371 -4.65 -6.99 -0.47
C SER A 371 -4.75 -5.47 -0.48
N CYS A 372 -3.67 -4.83 -0.90
CA CYS A 372 -3.64 -3.38 -1.15
C CYS A 372 -4.07 -2.99 -2.58
N ASP A 373 -4.47 -3.96 -3.42
CA ASP A 373 -4.90 -3.74 -4.79
C ASP A 373 -6.12 -4.61 -5.13
N PRO A 374 -7.32 -4.02 -5.25
CA PRO A 374 -8.54 -4.75 -5.56
C PRO A 374 -8.50 -5.53 -6.88
N ALA A 375 -7.74 -5.04 -7.88
CA ALA A 375 -7.68 -5.70 -9.19
C ALA A 375 -6.85 -6.99 -9.13
N THR A 376 -5.71 -6.98 -8.43
CA THR A 376 -4.90 -8.20 -8.22
C THR A 376 -5.62 -9.18 -7.30
N LEU A 377 -6.31 -8.71 -6.26
CA LEU A 377 -7.17 -9.56 -5.42
C LEU A 377 -8.25 -10.27 -6.26
N ALA A 378 -8.99 -9.52 -7.06
CA ALA A 378 -10.06 -10.07 -7.89
C ALA A 378 -9.53 -11.09 -8.92
N ARG A 379 -8.35 -10.83 -9.51
CA ARG A 379 -7.67 -11.77 -10.40
C ARG A 379 -7.34 -13.09 -9.69
N ASP A 380 -6.81 -13.00 -8.47
CA ASP A 380 -6.37 -14.17 -7.72
C ASP A 380 -7.56 -14.96 -7.17
N VAL A 381 -8.61 -14.28 -6.72
CA VAL A 381 -9.91 -14.90 -6.37
C VAL A 381 -10.52 -15.65 -7.57
N GLY A 382 -10.37 -15.11 -8.78
CA GLY A 382 -10.79 -15.80 -10.00
C GLY A 382 -10.05 -17.13 -10.27
N ARG A 383 -8.86 -17.33 -9.68
CA ARG A 383 -8.05 -18.57 -9.75
C ARG A 383 -8.38 -19.60 -8.68
N LEU A 384 -9.36 -19.31 -7.80
CA LEU A 384 -9.80 -20.17 -6.71
C LEU A 384 -11.27 -20.61 -6.92
N PRO A 385 -11.57 -21.40 -7.98
CA PRO A 385 -12.93 -21.75 -8.35
C PRO A 385 -13.65 -22.62 -7.30
N SER A 386 -12.90 -23.39 -6.49
CA SER A 386 -13.51 -24.21 -5.42
C SER A 386 -14.01 -23.41 -4.22
N TYR A 387 -13.77 -22.08 -4.20
CA TYR A 387 -14.10 -21.23 -3.07
C TYR A 387 -15.16 -20.19 -3.46
N ARG A 388 -16.15 -19.97 -2.60
CA ARG A 388 -17.07 -18.84 -2.70
C ARG A 388 -16.55 -17.64 -1.90
N VAL A 389 -16.88 -16.44 -2.33
CA VAL A 389 -16.65 -15.20 -1.57
C VAL A 389 -17.68 -15.16 -0.43
N ALA A 390 -17.21 -15.20 0.82
CA ALA A 390 -18.05 -15.15 2.00
C ALA A 390 -18.23 -13.72 2.51
N SER A 391 -17.16 -12.94 2.55
CA SER A 391 -17.21 -11.53 2.94
C SER A 391 -16.10 -10.72 2.26
N VAL A 392 -16.33 -9.42 2.06
CA VAL A 392 -15.33 -8.45 1.59
C VAL A 392 -15.49 -7.17 2.38
N VAL A 393 -14.41 -6.70 2.99
CA VAL A 393 -14.35 -5.44 3.75
C VAL A 393 -13.17 -4.63 3.27
N GLY A 394 -13.40 -3.35 2.95
CA GLY A 394 -12.36 -2.38 2.65
C GLY A 394 -11.84 -1.70 3.92
N PHE A 395 -10.60 -1.22 3.88
CA PHE A 395 -9.98 -0.44 4.95
C PHE A 395 -9.32 0.79 4.33
N ASP A 396 -9.74 1.97 4.77
CA ASP A 396 -9.19 3.25 4.32
C ASP A 396 -7.82 3.50 4.97
N MET A 397 -6.84 2.66 4.60
CA MET A 397 -5.45 2.76 5.07
C MET A 397 -4.79 4.07 4.64
N PHE A 398 -5.26 4.63 3.52
CA PHE A 398 -4.66 5.79 2.87
C PHE A 398 -5.72 6.85 2.54
N PRO A 399 -6.32 7.53 3.55
CA PRO A 399 -7.19 8.67 3.30
C PRO A 399 -6.56 9.67 2.33
N GLN A 400 -7.36 10.40 1.57
CA GLN A 400 -6.96 11.36 0.53
C GLN A 400 -6.37 10.73 -0.75
N THR A 401 -6.11 9.43 -0.77
CA THR A 401 -5.58 8.70 -1.94
C THR A 401 -6.57 7.68 -2.48
N ALA A 402 -6.34 7.20 -3.70
CA ALA A 402 -7.16 6.16 -4.31
C ALA A 402 -6.86 4.74 -3.81
N HIS A 403 -5.86 4.57 -2.96
CA HIS A 403 -5.49 3.26 -2.43
C HIS A 403 -6.46 2.80 -1.34
N VAL A 404 -6.75 1.51 -1.34
CA VAL A 404 -7.58 0.84 -0.33
C VAL A 404 -7.01 -0.54 -0.04
N GLU A 405 -6.92 -0.88 1.25
CA GLU A 405 -6.68 -2.26 1.67
C GLU A 405 -8.00 -3.02 1.68
N THR A 406 -7.98 -4.28 1.33
CA THR A 406 -9.18 -5.12 1.23
C THR A 406 -8.92 -6.45 1.91
N VAL A 407 -9.82 -6.88 2.79
CA VAL A 407 -9.84 -8.23 3.36
C VAL A 407 -10.99 -8.99 2.74
N CYS A 408 -10.67 -10.11 2.10
CA CYS A 408 -11.64 -11.02 1.47
C CYS A 408 -11.59 -12.38 2.18
N GLU A 409 -12.71 -12.83 2.69
CA GLU A 409 -12.91 -14.17 3.20
C GLU A 409 -13.46 -15.07 2.09
N LEU A 410 -12.76 -16.17 1.83
CA LEU A 410 -13.18 -17.21 0.91
C LEU A 410 -13.45 -18.49 1.70
N ARG A 411 -14.54 -19.17 1.41
CA ARG A 411 -14.90 -20.46 2.01
C ARG A 411 -15.04 -21.54 0.95
N LEU A 412 -14.51 -22.70 1.24
CA LEU A 412 -14.63 -23.88 0.38
C LEU A 412 -16.10 -24.20 0.16
N GLU A 413 -16.49 -24.43 -1.09
CA GLU A 413 -17.86 -24.82 -1.43
C GLU A 413 -18.15 -26.26 -1.00
N GLU A 414 -19.34 -26.50 -0.48
CA GLU A 414 -19.81 -27.84 -0.14
C GLU A 414 -19.87 -28.70 -1.41
N GLY A 415 -19.16 -29.84 -1.41
CA GLY A 415 -19.02 -30.71 -2.57
C GLY A 415 -17.69 -30.58 -3.33
N ALA A 416 -16.87 -29.56 -3.05
CA ALA A 416 -15.51 -29.44 -3.60
C ALA A 416 -14.44 -30.14 -2.71
N ALA A 417 -14.84 -30.86 -1.68
CA ALA A 417 -13.97 -31.43 -0.64
C ALA A 417 -13.36 -32.79 -1.02
N ALA A 418 -13.26 -33.14 -2.31
CA ALA A 418 -12.65 -34.41 -2.75
C ALA A 418 -11.25 -34.21 -3.32
#